data_9bf79e908bee34a0ce918572e87dd53f
#
_entry.id   9bf79e908bee34a0ce918572e87dd53f
#
_cell.length_a   1.000
_cell.length_b   1.000
_cell.length_c   1.000
_cell.angle_alpha   90.00
_cell.angle_beta   90.00
_cell.angle_gamma   90.00
#
_symmetry.space_group_name_H-M   'P 1'
#
loop_
_entity.id
_entity.type
_entity.pdbx_description
1 polymer ?
#
loop_
_entity_poly.entity_id
_entity_poly.type
_entity_poly.pdbx_seq_one_letter_code
_entity_poly.pdbx_strand_id
1 'polypeptide(L)'
;MTQEELSELLEKKDFKSIRASLEEMNPVDIASLLEDLPDNELAVTFRLIEKSVAAETFSYMDADQQQLLLTIFTNKEIKEVLDDMFTDDTVDLLEDMPANVVSRILANLDKDDRKAVNEILRYPEDSAGSIMTTEFVDLCRKMTVKEAFAKIRSTGLDKETVYTCYVISNDRKLEGVVTVLEMLMADGDTHIEDIMDDNVISINTHADREQAAQMLSKYNFLALPVVDGENRLVGIVTFDDAVDVLTEEATEDMEKMAAMLPSERSYLKTGVFSTFKQRIPWLLLLMISATFTSMIITNFEGSIRALAGGAVLIAFIPMLTDTGGNAGSQASVSVIRGLALGDIELRDWFRVLWKEIRVAAICGITLASCNFVKLLLIDRMLLRNYDVTPLIALIVCLTLLAAVLIAKIVGCLLPLLAKRLGFDPAVMASPFITTIVDALALLAYFGISLLVLSPII
;
A
#
# COMPACT_ATOMS: atom_id res chain seq x y z
N MET A 1 18.37 10.05 -24.83
CA MET A 1 19.01 8.83 -25.41
C MET A 1 18.06 7.66 -25.22
N THR A 2 17.86 6.82 -26.24
CA THR A 2 17.05 5.60 -26.12
C THR A 2 17.95 4.41 -25.79
N GLN A 3 17.34 3.30 -25.35
CA GLN A 3 18.07 2.06 -25.06
C GLN A 3 18.78 1.47 -26.28
N GLU A 4 18.15 1.58 -27.45
CA GLU A 4 18.75 1.13 -28.73
C GLU A 4 19.98 1.98 -29.08
N GLU A 5 19.89 3.29 -28.90
CA GLU A 5 21.03 4.21 -29.13
C GLU A 5 22.18 3.95 -28.17
N LEU A 6 21.88 3.67 -26.89
CA LEU A 6 22.89 3.34 -25.89
C LEU A 6 23.61 2.05 -26.26
N SER A 7 22.87 0.99 -26.62
CA SER A 7 23.42 -0.30 -27.04
C SER A 7 24.32 -0.13 -28.25
N GLU A 8 23.92 0.65 -29.27
CA GLU A 8 24.78 0.92 -30.45
C GLU A 8 26.07 1.66 -30.09
N LEU A 9 25.98 2.64 -29.16
CA LEU A 9 27.15 3.41 -28.72
C LEU A 9 28.11 2.53 -27.91
N LEU A 10 27.57 1.62 -27.08
CA LEU A 10 28.35 0.66 -26.30
C LEU A 10 29.08 -0.33 -27.22
N GLU A 11 28.41 -0.87 -28.26
CA GLU A 11 29.05 -1.73 -29.28
C GLU A 11 30.18 -0.99 -30.01
N LYS A 12 29.98 0.30 -30.33
CA LYS A 12 30.97 1.16 -30.98
C LYS A 12 32.07 1.63 -30.02
N LYS A 13 31.89 1.43 -28.70
CA LYS A 13 32.76 1.92 -27.63
C LYS A 13 32.91 3.46 -27.63
N ASP A 14 31.87 4.16 -28.05
CA ASP A 14 31.85 5.64 -28.05
C ASP A 14 31.43 6.20 -26.70
N PHE A 15 32.26 5.98 -25.70
CA PHE A 15 32.03 6.43 -24.32
C PHE A 15 31.92 7.96 -24.19
N LYS A 16 32.45 8.71 -25.15
CA LYS A 16 32.37 10.16 -25.12
C LYS A 16 30.96 10.65 -25.45
N SER A 17 30.32 10.05 -26.45
CA SER A 17 28.94 10.37 -26.82
C SER A 17 27.98 9.89 -25.76
N ILE A 18 28.18 8.71 -25.14
CA ILE A 18 27.38 8.21 -24.03
C ILE A 18 27.43 9.22 -22.86
N ARG A 19 28.62 9.62 -22.42
CA ARG A 19 28.80 10.57 -21.33
C ARG A 19 28.08 11.90 -21.60
N ALA A 20 28.26 12.48 -22.78
CA ALA A 20 27.60 13.74 -23.16
C ALA A 20 26.08 13.63 -23.16
N SER A 21 25.53 12.48 -23.54
CA SER A 21 24.08 12.24 -23.48
C SER A 21 23.57 12.05 -22.07
N LEU A 22 24.32 11.38 -21.19
CA LEU A 22 23.95 11.19 -19.78
C LEU A 22 24.00 12.51 -18.99
N GLU A 23 24.91 13.42 -19.30
CA GLU A 23 25.02 14.76 -18.69
C GLU A 23 23.76 15.63 -18.95
N GLU A 24 22.98 15.34 -20.01
CA GLU A 24 21.72 16.07 -20.34
C GLU A 24 20.45 15.40 -19.79
N MET A 25 20.57 14.23 -19.14
CA MET A 25 19.43 13.44 -18.65
C MET A 25 19.21 13.63 -17.15
N ASN A 26 17.96 13.45 -16.71
CA ASN A 26 17.64 13.39 -15.28
C ASN A 26 18.09 12.06 -14.67
N PRO A 27 18.46 12.02 -13.38
CA PRO A 27 18.88 10.80 -12.67
C PRO A 27 17.90 9.63 -12.80
N VAL A 28 16.58 9.90 -12.66
CA VAL A 28 15.51 8.89 -12.81
C VAL A 28 15.49 8.28 -14.21
N ASP A 29 15.65 9.12 -15.25
CA ASP A 29 15.68 8.65 -16.64
C ASP A 29 16.95 7.84 -16.92
N ILE A 30 18.06 8.20 -16.29
CA ILE A 30 19.33 7.45 -16.38
C ILE A 30 19.14 6.08 -15.72
N ALA A 31 18.58 6.01 -14.52
CA ALA A 31 18.30 4.75 -13.81
C ALA A 31 17.43 3.83 -14.68
N SER A 32 16.33 4.35 -15.23
CA SER A 32 15.44 3.61 -16.14
C SER A 32 16.15 3.14 -17.41
N LEU A 33 17.07 3.95 -17.96
CA LEU A 33 17.87 3.56 -19.13
C LEU A 33 18.83 2.42 -18.82
N LEU A 34 19.33 2.34 -17.59
CA LEU A 34 20.25 1.31 -17.13
C LEU A 34 19.55 -0.01 -16.79
N GLU A 35 18.24 0.00 -16.59
CA GLU A 35 17.46 -1.12 -16.05
C GLU A 35 17.60 -2.42 -16.86
N ASP A 36 17.63 -2.35 -18.18
CA ASP A 36 17.69 -3.52 -19.05
C ASP A 36 19.11 -3.82 -19.60
N LEU A 37 20.15 -3.14 -19.06
CA LEU A 37 21.52 -3.38 -19.51
C LEU A 37 22.06 -4.71 -18.96
N PRO A 38 22.86 -5.44 -19.76
CA PRO A 38 23.62 -6.58 -19.26
C PRO A 38 24.61 -6.19 -18.17
N ASP A 39 24.84 -7.06 -17.19
CA ASP A 39 25.69 -6.83 -16.02
C ASP A 39 27.07 -6.22 -16.34
N ASN A 40 27.69 -6.67 -17.43
CA ASN A 40 29.00 -6.19 -17.87
C ASN A 40 28.98 -4.78 -18.45
N GLU A 41 27.84 -4.34 -18.98
CA GLU A 41 27.65 -3.01 -19.57
C GLU A 41 27.15 -2.01 -18.53
N LEU A 42 26.36 -2.46 -17.58
CA LEU A 42 25.83 -1.66 -16.48
C LEU A 42 26.95 -0.95 -15.70
N ALA A 43 27.91 -1.70 -15.19
CA ALA A 43 29.01 -1.14 -14.41
C ALA A 43 29.92 -0.17 -15.20
N VAL A 44 30.07 -0.42 -16.52
CA VAL A 44 30.84 0.48 -17.38
C VAL A 44 30.07 1.78 -17.63
N THR A 45 28.78 1.67 -17.92
CA THR A 45 27.91 2.83 -18.20
C THR A 45 27.74 3.69 -16.95
N PHE A 46 27.53 3.09 -15.77
CA PHE A 46 27.42 3.82 -14.51
C PHE A 46 28.68 4.65 -14.22
N ARG A 47 29.88 4.15 -14.49
CA ARG A 47 31.14 4.90 -14.32
C ARG A 47 31.27 6.10 -15.27
N LEU A 48 30.41 6.22 -16.30
CA LEU A 48 30.41 7.38 -17.19
C LEU A 48 29.50 8.51 -16.69
N ILE A 49 28.64 8.24 -15.70
CA ILE A 49 27.76 9.23 -15.08
C ILE A 49 28.62 10.26 -14.33
N GLU A 50 28.20 11.51 -14.37
CA GLU A 50 28.83 12.57 -13.59
C GLU A 50 28.62 12.33 -12.09
N LYS A 51 29.65 12.58 -11.27
CA LYS A 51 29.60 12.33 -9.83
C LYS A 51 28.45 13.04 -9.11
N SER A 52 28.13 14.24 -9.56
CA SER A 52 27.05 15.08 -9.01
C SER A 52 25.65 14.46 -9.11
N VAL A 53 25.43 13.52 -10.03
CA VAL A 53 24.15 12.84 -10.25
C VAL A 53 24.23 11.32 -10.06
N ALA A 54 25.42 10.80 -9.76
CA ALA A 54 25.64 9.36 -9.64
C ALA A 54 24.96 8.77 -8.40
N ALA A 55 24.98 9.47 -7.27
CA ALA A 55 24.35 9.03 -6.02
C ALA A 55 22.81 8.98 -6.20
N GLU A 56 22.23 10.06 -6.70
CA GLU A 56 20.80 10.16 -6.98
C GLU A 56 20.34 9.17 -8.06
N THR A 57 21.15 8.93 -9.12
CA THR A 57 20.87 7.87 -10.08
C THR A 57 20.89 6.49 -9.43
N PHE A 58 21.81 6.28 -8.49
CA PHE A 58 21.96 5.01 -7.81
C PHE A 58 20.79 4.71 -6.88
N SER A 59 20.22 5.71 -6.17
CA SER A 59 19.05 5.52 -5.31
C SER A 59 17.81 5.10 -6.11
N TYR A 60 17.63 5.60 -7.33
CA TYR A 60 16.53 5.20 -8.21
C TYR A 60 16.70 3.83 -8.91
N MET A 61 17.82 3.14 -8.74
CA MET A 61 18.04 1.82 -9.36
C MET A 61 17.40 0.70 -8.55
N ASP A 62 17.02 -0.39 -9.23
CA ASP A 62 16.55 -1.59 -8.54
C ASP A 62 17.59 -2.21 -7.61
N ALA A 63 17.14 -2.79 -6.51
CA ALA A 63 17.98 -3.47 -5.50
C ALA A 63 18.94 -4.53 -6.10
N ASP A 64 18.50 -5.31 -7.10
CA ASP A 64 19.34 -6.30 -7.76
C ASP A 64 20.52 -5.65 -8.52
N GLN A 65 20.29 -4.49 -9.16
CA GLN A 65 21.33 -3.73 -9.87
C GLN A 65 22.26 -3.01 -8.90
N GLN A 66 21.70 -2.40 -7.85
CA GLN A 66 22.49 -1.79 -6.76
C GLN A 66 23.40 -2.83 -6.12
N GLN A 67 22.90 -4.03 -5.82
CA GLN A 67 23.70 -5.13 -5.28
C GLN A 67 24.81 -5.56 -6.23
N LEU A 68 24.53 -5.65 -7.54
CA LEU A 68 25.51 -5.97 -8.56
C LEU A 68 26.63 -4.93 -8.59
N LEU A 69 26.28 -3.64 -8.67
CA LEU A 69 27.25 -2.54 -8.68
C LEU A 69 28.08 -2.53 -7.41
N LEU A 70 27.47 -2.67 -6.25
CA LEU A 70 28.18 -2.75 -4.97
C LEU A 70 29.15 -3.93 -4.89
N THR A 71 28.84 -5.03 -5.58
CA THR A 71 29.75 -6.19 -5.64
C THR A 71 30.96 -5.93 -6.54
N ILE A 72 30.80 -5.19 -7.63
CA ILE A 72 31.82 -4.89 -8.63
C ILE A 72 32.69 -3.68 -8.23
N PHE A 73 32.10 -2.71 -7.53
CA PHE A 73 32.76 -1.47 -7.14
C PHE A 73 33.90 -1.70 -6.14
N THR A 74 34.93 -0.87 -6.26
CA THR A 74 35.96 -0.74 -5.22
C THR A 74 35.39 -0.01 -4.00
N ASN A 75 36.04 -0.16 -2.83
CA ASN A 75 35.61 0.58 -1.63
C ASN A 75 35.64 2.09 -1.84
N LYS A 76 36.50 2.59 -2.72
CA LYS A 76 36.56 4.02 -3.04
C LYS A 76 35.34 4.47 -3.85
N GLU A 77 34.91 3.68 -4.84
CA GLU A 77 33.71 3.97 -5.64
C GLU A 77 32.45 3.89 -4.77
N ILE A 78 32.35 2.89 -3.89
CA ILE A 78 31.27 2.79 -2.91
C ILE A 78 31.20 4.03 -2.04
N LYS A 79 32.33 4.44 -1.46
CA LYS A 79 32.39 5.64 -0.63
C LYS A 79 31.97 6.90 -1.41
N GLU A 80 32.43 7.05 -2.65
CA GLU A 80 32.09 8.19 -3.51
C GLU A 80 30.59 8.28 -3.83
N VAL A 81 29.87 7.16 -3.88
CA VAL A 81 28.39 7.14 -4.05
C VAL A 81 27.70 7.43 -2.72
N LEU A 82 28.10 6.77 -1.65
CA LEU A 82 27.47 6.90 -0.34
C LEU A 82 27.66 8.28 0.30
N ASP A 83 28.79 8.97 0.06
CA ASP A 83 29.06 10.29 0.61
C ASP A 83 28.11 11.38 0.08
N ASP A 84 27.45 11.12 -1.09
CA ASP A 84 26.51 12.03 -1.74
C ASP A 84 25.05 11.52 -1.65
N MET A 85 24.79 10.37 -0.97
CA MET A 85 23.43 9.85 -0.72
C MET A 85 22.84 10.41 0.58
N PHE A 86 21.54 10.63 0.61
CA PHE A 86 20.84 11.00 1.84
C PHE A 86 20.68 9.79 2.79
N THR A 87 20.38 10.09 4.06
CA THR A 87 20.36 9.05 5.10
C THR A 87 19.25 8.04 4.89
N ASP A 88 18.06 8.46 4.47
CA ASP A 88 16.91 7.63 4.11
C ASP A 88 17.24 6.69 2.94
N ASP A 89 17.71 7.21 1.80
CA ASP A 89 18.20 6.41 0.66
C ASP A 89 19.24 5.35 1.08
N THR A 90 20.13 5.73 2.01
CA THR A 90 21.14 4.80 2.53
C THR A 90 20.52 3.72 3.41
N VAL A 91 19.47 4.03 4.17
CA VAL A 91 18.72 3.06 4.99
C VAL A 91 17.96 2.08 4.09
N ASP A 92 17.22 2.58 3.11
CA ASP A 92 16.48 1.75 2.16
C ASP A 92 17.41 0.79 1.41
N LEU A 93 18.57 1.32 0.95
CA LEU A 93 19.61 0.48 0.36
C LEU A 93 20.06 -0.65 1.30
N LEU A 94 20.21 -0.38 2.60
CA LEU A 94 20.68 -1.37 3.58
C LEU A 94 19.62 -2.43 3.89
N GLU A 95 18.34 -2.07 3.90
CA GLU A 95 17.23 -2.99 4.14
C GLU A 95 17.12 -4.04 3.03
N ASP A 96 17.38 -3.64 1.80
CA ASP A 96 17.33 -4.52 0.63
C ASP A 96 18.58 -5.41 0.42
N MET A 97 19.67 -5.12 1.15
CA MET A 97 20.96 -5.77 0.86
C MET A 97 21.24 -6.99 1.74
N PRO A 98 21.92 -8.02 1.19
CA PRO A 98 22.43 -9.15 1.98
C PRO A 98 23.44 -8.70 3.05
N ALA A 99 23.48 -9.37 4.19
CA ALA A 99 24.30 -9.00 5.37
C ALA A 99 25.80 -8.77 5.08
N ASN A 100 26.36 -9.45 4.08
CA ASN A 100 27.77 -9.23 3.67
C ASN A 100 27.94 -7.90 2.93
N VAL A 101 26.96 -7.45 2.15
CA VAL A 101 26.95 -6.15 1.46
C VAL A 101 26.69 -5.04 2.47
N VAL A 102 25.70 -5.21 3.36
CA VAL A 102 25.43 -4.30 4.50
C VAL A 102 26.69 -4.01 5.29
N SER A 103 27.45 -5.05 5.68
CA SER A 103 28.73 -4.87 6.42
C SER A 103 29.75 -4.05 5.63
N ARG A 104 29.74 -4.18 4.31
CA ARG A 104 30.66 -3.45 3.43
C ARG A 104 30.24 -2.00 3.27
N ILE A 105 28.95 -1.71 3.11
CA ILE A 105 28.39 -0.35 3.06
C ILE A 105 28.72 0.37 4.36
N LEU A 106 28.33 -0.20 5.51
CA LEU A 106 28.59 0.40 6.84
C LEU A 106 30.09 0.64 7.13
N ALA A 107 30.98 -0.18 6.56
CA ALA A 107 32.42 0.02 6.70
C ALA A 107 32.96 1.22 5.89
N ASN A 108 32.27 1.63 4.83
CA ASN A 108 32.67 2.74 3.96
C ASN A 108 31.99 4.06 4.31
N LEU A 109 30.89 4.07 5.09
CA LEU A 109 30.26 5.28 5.61
C LEU A 109 31.16 6.04 6.59
N ASP A 110 31.05 7.34 6.59
CA ASP A 110 31.66 8.19 7.59
C ASP A 110 31.06 7.94 8.99
N LYS A 111 31.72 8.43 10.04
CA LYS A 111 31.31 8.11 11.43
C LYS A 111 29.94 8.71 11.79
N ASP A 112 29.65 9.90 11.30
CA ASP A 112 28.44 10.62 11.61
C ASP A 112 27.26 10.02 10.84
N ASP A 113 27.42 9.73 9.54
CA ASP A 113 26.41 9.08 8.69
C ASP A 113 26.12 7.65 9.18
N ARG A 114 27.17 6.88 9.50
CA ARG A 114 26.99 5.55 10.11
C ARG A 114 26.21 5.61 11.41
N LYS A 115 26.39 6.67 12.21
CA LYS A 115 25.63 6.83 13.44
C LYS A 115 24.17 7.15 13.14
N ALA A 116 23.89 8.06 12.21
CA ALA A 116 22.54 8.43 11.79
C ALA A 116 21.80 7.20 11.22
N VAL A 117 22.40 6.51 10.27
CA VAL A 117 21.85 5.28 9.68
C VAL A 117 21.58 4.20 10.74
N ASN A 118 22.53 3.92 11.65
CA ASN A 118 22.31 2.95 12.72
C ASN A 118 21.26 3.40 13.76
N GLU A 119 20.96 4.67 13.86
CA GLU A 119 19.91 5.21 14.70
C GLU A 119 18.53 4.99 14.05
N ILE A 120 18.41 5.22 12.75
CA ILE A 120 17.21 5.00 11.95
C ILE A 120 16.87 3.49 11.88
N LEU A 121 17.81 2.63 11.57
CA LEU A 121 17.65 1.16 11.54
C LEU A 121 17.17 0.52 12.87
N ARG A 122 17.06 1.28 13.96
CA ARG A 122 16.48 0.81 15.23
C ARG A 122 14.99 1.04 15.33
N TYR A 123 14.44 1.90 14.52
CA TYR A 123 12.99 2.10 14.49
C TYR A 123 12.32 0.90 13.82
N PRO A 124 11.06 0.61 14.12
CA PRO A 124 10.30 -0.41 13.40
C PRO A 124 10.20 -0.08 11.90
N GLU A 125 10.28 -1.08 11.03
CA GLU A 125 10.24 -0.94 9.56
C GLU A 125 9.06 -0.09 9.07
N ASP A 126 7.86 -0.28 9.63
CA ASP A 126 6.64 0.45 9.22
C ASP A 126 6.42 1.74 10.04
N SER A 127 7.47 2.38 10.53
CA SER A 127 7.33 3.60 11.34
C SER A 127 7.75 4.86 10.60
N ALA A 128 7.25 6.03 11.02
CA ALA A 128 7.70 7.31 10.51
C ALA A 128 9.21 7.55 10.77
N GLY A 129 9.77 6.84 11.76
CA GLY A 129 11.20 6.90 12.06
C GLY A 129 12.07 6.11 11.10
N SER A 130 11.53 5.08 10.40
CA SER A 130 12.32 4.32 9.42
C SER A 130 12.46 5.04 8.07
N ILE A 131 11.46 5.82 7.68
CA ILE A 131 11.41 6.54 6.40
C ILE A 131 11.83 8.02 6.51
N MET A 132 12.42 8.45 7.64
CA MET A 132 12.82 9.84 7.84
C MET A 132 14.24 10.08 7.40
N THR A 133 14.49 11.27 6.83
CA THR A 133 15.84 11.80 6.63
C THR A 133 16.27 12.70 7.78
N THR A 134 17.58 12.77 8.03
CA THR A 134 18.16 13.66 9.06
C THR A 134 18.68 14.97 8.48
N GLU A 135 18.66 15.13 7.18
CA GLU A 135 19.18 16.25 6.42
C GLU A 135 18.17 17.40 6.29
N PHE A 136 17.79 18.01 7.38
CA PHE A 136 16.90 19.17 7.43
C PHE A 136 17.62 20.45 7.87
N VAL A 137 17.00 21.61 7.63
CA VAL A 137 17.48 22.92 8.10
C VAL A 137 16.86 23.23 9.47
N ASP A 138 17.70 23.32 10.49
CA ASP A 138 17.32 23.79 11.81
C ASP A 138 17.69 25.27 12.02
N LEU A 139 16.86 26.03 12.71
CA LEU A 139 17.06 27.43 13.06
C LEU A 139 16.84 27.65 14.56
N CYS A 140 17.38 28.76 15.09
CA CYS A 140 17.10 29.18 16.45
C CYS A 140 16.17 30.39 16.47
N ARG A 141 15.24 30.47 17.44
CA ARG A 141 14.26 31.56 17.57
C ARG A 141 14.86 32.96 17.49
N LYS A 142 16.04 33.15 18.10
CA LYS A 142 16.74 34.44 18.21
C LYS A 142 17.55 34.82 16.99
N MET A 143 17.66 33.95 15.99
CA MET A 143 18.32 34.29 14.73
C MET A 143 17.52 35.36 13.99
N THR A 144 18.23 36.23 13.29
CA THR A 144 17.62 37.13 12.32
C THR A 144 17.44 36.40 10.98
N VAL A 145 16.51 36.87 10.15
CA VAL A 145 16.29 36.36 8.78
C VAL A 145 17.58 36.35 7.98
N LYS A 146 18.43 37.38 8.12
CA LYS A 146 19.73 37.46 7.46
C LYS A 146 20.68 36.36 7.91
N GLU A 147 20.74 36.03 9.21
CA GLU A 147 21.55 34.94 9.75
C GLU A 147 21.01 33.57 9.31
N ALA A 148 19.66 33.40 9.26
CA ALA A 148 19.04 32.20 8.75
C ALA A 148 19.40 31.95 7.28
N PHE A 149 19.31 32.94 6.42
CA PHE A 149 19.78 32.82 5.04
C PHE A 149 21.27 32.54 4.91
N ALA A 150 22.10 33.10 5.79
CA ALA A 150 23.51 32.78 5.81
C ALA A 150 23.75 31.30 6.17
N LYS A 151 23.01 30.76 7.13
CA LYS A 151 23.04 29.34 7.48
C LYS A 151 22.58 28.46 6.30
N ILE A 152 21.42 28.75 5.72
CA ILE A 152 20.90 28.01 4.55
C ILE A 152 21.91 28.00 3.39
N ARG A 153 22.54 29.13 3.08
CA ARG A 153 23.55 29.19 2.00
C ARG A 153 24.80 28.38 2.28
N SER A 154 25.15 28.17 3.56
CA SER A 154 26.33 27.42 3.93
C SER A 154 26.11 25.92 4.05
N THR A 155 24.87 25.49 4.31
CA THR A 155 24.54 24.07 4.60
C THR A 155 23.45 23.48 3.70
N GLY A 156 22.79 24.30 2.90
CA GLY A 156 21.57 23.89 2.17
C GLY A 156 21.81 22.92 1.01
N LEU A 157 23.06 22.79 0.54
CA LEU A 157 23.42 21.80 -0.49
C LEU A 157 23.48 20.38 0.08
N ASP A 158 23.69 20.26 1.40
CA ASP A 158 23.76 18.98 2.10
C ASP A 158 22.42 18.68 2.82
N LYS A 159 21.31 19.30 2.38
CA LYS A 159 20.00 19.15 2.97
C LYS A 159 19.01 18.69 1.94
N GLU A 160 18.16 17.73 2.34
CA GLU A 160 17.10 17.17 1.53
C GLU A 160 16.16 18.27 0.99
N THR A 161 15.74 19.14 1.87
CA THR A 161 14.96 20.31 1.50
C THR A 161 15.30 21.54 2.32
N VAL A 162 15.23 22.72 1.68
CA VAL A 162 15.39 24.02 2.35
C VAL A 162 14.09 24.82 2.40
N TYR A 163 13.01 24.33 1.75
CA TYR A 163 11.75 25.07 1.64
C TYR A 163 11.07 25.31 2.99
N THR A 164 11.19 24.33 3.90
CA THR A 164 10.70 24.41 5.26
C THR A 164 11.87 24.28 6.23
N CYS A 165 12.02 25.26 7.11
CA CYS A 165 13.06 25.28 8.14
C CYS A 165 12.40 25.11 9.50
N TYR A 166 13.05 24.35 10.38
CA TYR A 166 12.51 23.98 11.69
C TYR A 166 13.18 24.77 12.80
N VAL A 167 12.38 25.41 13.64
CA VAL A 167 12.88 26.20 14.75
C VAL A 167 12.97 25.32 15.99
N ILE A 168 14.19 25.12 16.51
CA ILE A 168 14.45 24.26 17.64
C ILE A 168 15.07 25.01 18.81
N SER A 169 14.83 24.51 20.02
CA SER A 169 15.50 24.96 21.24
C SER A 169 16.93 24.40 21.35
N ASN A 170 17.67 24.87 22.36
CA ASN A 170 19.00 24.32 22.67
C ASN A 170 18.97 22.80 23.00
N ASP A 171 17.82 22.31 23.50
CA ASP A 171 17.59 20.88 23.80
C ASP A 171 17.00 20.12 22.60
N ARG A 172 17.06 20.69 21.41
CA ARG A 172 16.50 20.15 20.14
C ARG A 172 14.99 19.98 20.13
N LYS A 173 14.23 20.56 21.04
CA LYS A 173 12.77 20.52 21.01
C LYS A 173 12.25 21.36 19.85
N LEU A 174 11.29 20.81 19.13
CA LEU A 174 10.61 21.52 18.05
C LEU A 174 9.71 22.61 18.62
N GLU A 175 9.99 23.86 18.28
CA GLU A 175 9.32 25.06 18.79
C GLU A 175 8.52 25.80 17.71
N GLY A 176 8.86 25.61 16.44
CA GLY A 176 8.19 26.31 15.34
C GLY A 176 8.67 25.82 13.99
N VAL A 177 8.00 26.28 12.94
CA VAL A 177 8.42 26.15 11.55
C VAL A 177 8.39 27.49 10.87
N VAL A 178 9.24 27.69 9.89
CA VAL A 178 9.25 28.88 9.04
C VAL A 178 9.63 28.47 7.62
N THR A 179 8.89 28.95 6.64
CA THR A 179 9.19 28.69 5.23
C THR A 179 10.18 29.69 4.67
N VAL A 180 10.94 29.28 3.67
CA VAL A 180 11.83 30.21 2.93
C VAL A 180 11.04 31.37 2.34
N LEU A 181 9.78 31.14 1.92
CA LEU A 181 8.93 32.19 1.41
C LEU A 181 8.61 33.26 2.46
N GLU A 182 8.26 32.87 3.70
CA GLU A 182 8.02 33.81 4.79
C GLU A 182 9.28 34.62 5.13
N MET A 183 10.43 33.97 5.15
CA MET A 183 11.72 34.67 5.35
C MET A 183 12.06 35.63 4.21
N LEU A 184 11.73 35.30 2.94
CA LEU A 184 11.92 36.20 1.78
C LEU A 184 11.02 37.45 1.85
N MET A 185 9.83 37.32 2.45
CA MET A 185 8.87 38.42 2.58
C MET A 185 9.13 39.29 3.80
N ALA A 186 9.98 38.86 4.75
CA ALA A 186 10.34 39.60 5.95
C ALA A 186 11.61 40.44 5.77
N ASP A 187 11.76 41.48 6.62
CA ASP A 187 12.99 42.26 6.64
C ASP A 187 14.15 41.45 7.23
N GLY A 188 15.36 41.67 6.70
CA GLY A 188 16.56 40.90 7.07
C GLY A 188 16.94 40.97 8.58
N ASP A 189 16.53 42.01 9.26
CA ASP A 189 16.79 42.22 10.72
C ASP A 189 15.65 41.67 11.61
N THR A 190 14.56 41.14 11.03
CA THR A 190 13.45 40.50 11.76
C THR A 190 13.92 39.21 12.40
N HIS A 191 13.52 38.94 13.64
CA HIS A 191 13.82 37.68 14.31
C HIS A 191 12.90 36.54 13.81
N ILE A 192 13.43 35.33 13.78
CA ILE A 192 12.66 34.12 13.35
C ILE A 192 11.44 33.91 14.24
N GLU A 193 11.53 34.19 15.54
CA GLU A 193 10.40 34.09 16.48
C GLU A 193 9.21 35.00 16.14
N ASP A 194 9.41 36.06 15.36
CA ASP A 194 8.36 37.01 14.99
C ASP A 194 7.59 36.54 13.73
N ILE A 195 8.15 35.60 12.98
CA ILE A 195 7.59 35.13 11.69
C ILE A 195 7.30 33.62 11.64
N MET A 196 7.79 32.84 12.63
CA MET A 196 7.55 31.40 12.65
C MET A 196 6.12 31.07 13.05
N ASP A 197 5.61 29.93 12.58
CA ASP A 197 4.40 29.30 13.10
C ASP A 197 4.78 28.40 14.30
N ASP A 198 4.22 28.66 15.46
CA ASP A 198 4.42 27.88 16.69
C ASP A 198 3.43 26.71 16.83
N ASN A 199 2.38 26.67 16.00
CA ASN A 199 1.42 25.57 15.94
C ASN A 199 1.89 24.46 15.01
N VAL A 200 2.99 23.81 15.35
CA VAL A 200 3.64 22.82 14.49
C VAL A 200 2.90 21.49 14.49
N ILE A 201 2.56 21.02 13.31
CA ILE A 201 2.10 19.66 13.08
C ILE A 201 3.33 18.76 12.92
N SER A 202 3.46 17.76 13.78
CA SER A 202 4.57 16.79 13.78
C SER A 202 4.05 15.38 13.99
N ILE A 203 4.89 14.39 13.69
CA ILE A 203 4.59 12.98 13.91
C ILE A 203 5.64 12.36 14.84
N ASN A 204 5.23 11.35 15.61
CA ASN A 204 6.17 10.62 16.48
C ASN A 204 6.94 9.56 15.67
N THR A 205 8.21 9.33 16.01
CA THR A 205 9.07 8.31 15.37
C THR A 205 8.47 6.90 15.32
N HIS A 206 7.63 6.53 16.28
CA HIS A 206 6.99 5.20 16.35
C HIS A 206 5.57 5.18 15.75
N ALA A 207 5.12 6.30 15.17
CA ALA A 207 3.85 6.30 14.45
C ALA A 207 4.02 5.56 13.12
N ASP A 208 2.93 5.04 12.61
CA ASP A 208 2.88 4.32 11.34
C ASP A 208 3.30 5.22 10.16
N ARG A 209 4.09 4.69 9.23
CA ARG A 209 4.56 5.40 8.03
C ARG A 209 3.39 5.83 7.14
N GLU A 210 2.34 5.01 7.01
CA GLU A 210 1.13 5.38 6.29
C GLU A 210 0.46 6.62 6.90
N GLN A 211 0.45 6.73 8.24
CA GLN A 211 -0.06 7.92 8.91
C GLN A 211 0.75 9.18 8.59
N ALA A 212 2.09 9.05 8.49
CA ALA A 212 2.96 10.17 8.09
C ALA A 212 2.62 10.64 6.67
N ALA A 213 2.51 9.71 5.73
CA ALA A 213 2.16 9.99 4.35
C ALA A 213 0.75 10.60 4.20
N GLN A 214 -0.23 10.09 4.95
CA GLN A 214 -1.57 10.67 4.99
C GLN A 214 -1.57 12.10 5.56
N MET A 215 -0.74 12.40 6.56
CA MET A 215 -0.62 13.75 7.12
C MET A 215 0.01 14.72 6.11
N LEU A 216 1.08 14.32 5.42
CA LEU A 216 1.68 15.10 4.33
C LEU A 216 0.65 15.45 3.25
N SER A 217 -0.09 14.46 2.78
CA SER A 217 -1.17 14.63 1.80
C SER A 217 -2.30 15.52 2.30
N LYS A 218 -2.76 15.30 3.55
CA LYS A 218 -3.89 16.05 4.14
C LYS A 218 -3.61 17.54 4.32
N TYR A 219 -2.39 17.87 4.75
CA TYR A 219 -2.00 19.25 5.04
C TYR A 219 -1.27 19.91 3.87
N ASN A 220 -1.02 19.18 2.79
CA ASN A 220 -0.23 19.62 1.62
C ASN A 220 1.17 20.11 2.03
N PHE A 221 1.82 19.40 2.92
CA PHE A 221 3.18 19.71 3.34
C PHE A 221 4.20 19.16 2.33
N LEU A 222 5.32 19.84 2.18
CA LEU A 222 6.48 19.34 1.43
C LEU A 222 7.39 18.44 2.29
N ALA A 223 7.37 18.66 3.59
CA ALA A 223 8.07 17.83 4.57
C ALA A 223 7.35 17.88 5.93
N LEU A 224 7.33 16.77 6.65
CA LEU A 224 6.69 16.61 7.95
C LEU A 224 7.76 16.36 9.02
N PRO A 225 7.84 17.18 10.09
CA PRO A 225 8.82 16.96 11.13
C PRO A 225 8.47 15.73 11.99
N VAL A 226 9.49 14.91 12.22
CA VAL A 226 9.45 13.71 13.05
C VAL A 226 10.09 14.00 14.39
N VAL A 227 9.36 13.71 15.48
CA VAL A 227 9.79 13.98 16.84
C VAL A 227 9.84 12.71 17.69
N ASP A 228 10.75 12.70 18.67
CA ASP A 228 10.82 11.65 19.69
C ASP A 228 9.74 11.81 20.79
N GLY A 229 9.75 10.92 21.79
CA GLY A 229 8.82 10.97 22.92
C GLY A 229 9.00 12.22 23.83
N GLU A 230 10.06 13.00 23.69
CA GLU A 230 10.31 14.24 24.41
C GLU A 230 10.08 15.50 23.56
N ASN A 231 9.48 15.34 22.36
CA ASN A 231 9.24 16.40 21.37
C ASN A 231 10.55 17.00 20.80
N ARG A 232 11.61 16.21 20.70
CA ARG A 232 12.83 16.64 20.03
C ARG A 232 12.73 16.30 18.55
N LEU A 233 13.12 17.22 17.70
CA LEU A 233 13.20 16.99 16.27
C LEU A 233 14.35 16.03 15.97
N VAL A 234 14.05 14.90 15.36
CA VAL A 234 15.03 13.85 15.01
C VAL A 234 15.21 13.69 13.52
N GLY A 235 14.19 14.00 12.71
CA GLY A 235 14.22 13.92 11.25
C GLY A 235 13.02 14.61 10.63
N ILE A 236 12.89 14.44 9.33
CA ILE A 236 11.73 14.84 8.53
C ILE A 236 11.36 13.70 7.58
N VAL A 237 10.09 13.60 7.22
CA VAL A 237 9.62 12.77 6.10
C VAL A 237 9.27 13.71 4.96
N THR A 238 9.75 13.45 3.77
CA THR A 238 9.52 14.29 2.59
C THR A 238 8.24 13.88 1.85
N PHE A 239 7.83 14.70 0.87
CA PHE A 239 6.60 14.43 0.13
C PHE A 239 6.78 13.31 -0.90
N ASP A 240 7.93 13.18 -1.51
CA ASP A 240 8.29 12.11 -2.44
C ASP A 240 8.26 10.74 -1.76
N ASP A 241 8.96 10.57 -0.61
CA ASP A 241 8.88 9.35 0.20
C ASP A 241 7.44 9.02 0.61
N ALA A 242 6.66 10.04 0.98
CA ALA A 242 5.26 9.85 1.32
C ALA A 242 4.42 9.34 0.13
N VAL A 243 4.74 9.74 -1.10
CA VAL A 243 4.07 9.24 -2.32
C VAL A 243 4.43 7.76 -2.56
N ASP A 244 5.68 7.39 -2.33
CA ASP A 244 6.16 6.01 -2.47
C ASP A 244 5.50 5.12 -1.42
N VAL A 245 5.47 5.53 -0.15
CA VAL A 245 4.74 4.83 0.92
C VAL A 245 3.26 4.65 0.57
N LEU A 246 2.56 5.69 0.09
CA LEU A 246 1.14 5.56 -0.29
C LEU A 246 0.93 4.58 -1.46
N THR A 247 1.89 4.49 -2.36
CA THR A 247 1.83 3.57 -3.51
C THR A 247 2.10 2.13 -3.07
N GLU A 248 3.06 1.93 -2.20
CA GLU A 248 3.38 0.63 -1.59
C GLU A 248 2.21 0.10 -0.76
N GLU A 249 1.67 0.90 0.16
CA GLU A 249 0.51 0.53 0.99
C GLU A 249 -0.72 0.21 0.13
N ALA A 250 -0.99 1.00 -0.92
CA ALA A 250 -2.09 0.71 -1.83
C ALA A 250 -1.89 -0.61 -2.59
N THR A 251 -0.65 -0.94 -2.96
CA THR A 251 -0.29 -2.20 -3.62
C THR A 251 -0.42 -3.37 -2.66
N GLU A 252 0.09 -3.22 -1.44
CA GLU A 252 -0.02 -4.20 -0.36
C GLU A 252 -1.48 -4.52 -0.05
N ASP A 253 -2.31 -3.49 0.12
CA ASP A 253 -3.75 -3.62 0.33
C ASP A 253 -4.43 -4.39 -0.81
N MET A 254 -4.08 -4.11 -2.08
CA MET A 254 -4.62 -4.85 -3.22
C MET A 254 -4.23 -6.33 -3.20
N GLU A 255 -2.99 -6.65 -2.85
CA GLU A 255 -2.50 -8.03 -2.76
C GLU A 255 -3.14 -8.77 -1.59
N LYS A 256 -3.26 -8.16 -0.41
CA LYS A 256 -3.98 -8.70 0.75
C LYS A 256 -5.46 -8.93 0.43
N MET A 257 -6.12 -7.98 -0.22
CA MET A 257 -7.51 -8.12 -0.68
C MET A 257 -7.71 -9.25 -1.69
N ALA A 258 -6.66 -9.60 -2.44
CA ALA A 258 -6.66 -10.75 -3.35
C ALA A 258 -6.26 -12.07 -2.67
N ALA A 259 -6.05 -12.07 -1.35
CA ALA A 259 -5.50 -13.19 -0.57
C ALA A 259 -4.15 -13.66 -1.13
N MET A 260 -3.24 -12.72 -1.29
CA MET A 260 -1.83 -12.97 -1.59
C MET A 260 -0.95 -12.41 -0.47
N LEU A 261 0.26 -12.91 -0.33
CA LEU A 261 1.27 -12.28 0.50
C LEU A 261 1.90 -11.13 -0.28
N PRO A 262 2.16 -9.98 0.35
CA PRO A 262 2.76 -8.82 -0.29
C PRO A 262 4.09 -9.10 -0.98
N SER A 263 4.40 -8.32 -2.02
CA SER A 263 5.63 -8.41 -2.79
C SER A 263 6.17 -7.01 -3.12
N GLU A 264 7.38 -6.74 -2.72
CA GLU A 264 8.09 -5.48 -3.03
C GLU A 264 8.65 -5.46 -4.47
N ARG A 265 8.74 -6.64 -5.12
CA ARG A 265 9.33 -6.77 -6.45
C ARG A 265 8.31 -6.63 -7.57
N SER A 266 8.71 -5.97 -8.65
CA SER A 266 7.95 -5.92 -9.90
C SER A 266 7.58 -7.32 -10.40
N TYR A 267 6.36 -7.48 -10.92
CA TYR A 267 5.80 -8.76 -11.37
C TYR A 267 6.70 -9.52 -12.37
N LEU A 268 7.32 -8.82 -13.33
CA LEU A 268 8.17 -9.44 -14.33
C LEU A 268 9.53 -9.91 -13.77
N LYS A 269 10.01 -9.28 -12.72
CA LYS A 269 11.28 -9.60 -12.03
C LYS A 269 11.10 -10.67 -10.95
N THR A 270 9.84 -10.88 -10.49
CA THR A 270 9.53 -11.91 -9.49
C THR A 270 9.60 -13.30 -10.10
N GLY A 271 10.46 -14.17 -9.56
CA GLY A 271 10.61 -15.54 -10.03
C GLY A 271 9.37 -16.40 -9.75
N VAL A 272 9.12 -17.41 -10.61
CA VAL A 272 7.95 -18.31 -10.52
C VAL A 272 7.78 -18.94 -9.13
N PHE A 273 8.88 -19.35 -8.49
CA PHE A 273 8.83 -19.95 -7.15
C PHE A 273 8.47 -18.93 -6.04
N SER A 274 8.89 -17.69 -6.17
CA SER A 274 8.51 -16.61 -5.26
C SER A 274 7.01 -16.32 -5.37
N THR A 275 6.53 -16.12 -6.60
CA THR A 275 5.08 -15.94 -6.87
C THR A 275 4.25 -17.12 -6.36
N PHE A 276 4.73 -18.36 -6.51
CA PHE A 276 4.08 -19.53 -5.93
C PHE A 276 3.99 -19.45 -4.38
N LYS A 277 5.08 -19.07 -3.72
CA LYS A 277 5.11 -18.93 -2.25
C LYS A 277 4.15 -17.86 -1.74
N GLN A 278 3.98 -16.78 -2.47
CA GLN A 278 3.06 -15.69 -2.11
C GLN A 278 1.58 -16.12 -2.18
N ARG A 279 1.23 -17.02 -3.09
CA ARG A 279 -0.17 -17.42 -3.36
C ARG A 279 -0.60 -18.69 -2.64
N ILE A 280 0.29 -19.68 -2.48
CA ILE A 280 -0.09 -21.01 -2.03
C ILE A 280 -0.63 -21.07 -0.59
N PRO A 281 -0.13 -20.32 0.41
CA PRO A 281 -0.64 -20.41 1.77
C PRO A 281 -2.13 -20.07 1.85
N TRP A 282 -2.54 -18.99 1.18
CA TRP A 282 -3.92 -18.57 1.16
C TRP A 282 -4.83 -19.52 0.36
N LEU A 283 -4.35 -20.04 -0.78
CA LEU A 283 -5.12 -21.02 -1.57
C LEU A 283 -5.36 -22.31 -0.78
N LEU A 284 -4.38 -22.78 0.00
CA LEU A 284 -4.55 -23.95 0.87
C LEU A 284 -5.54 -23.69 2.00
N LEU A 285 -5.46 -22.52 2.63
CA LEU A 285 -6.39 -22.11 3.69
C LEU A 285 -7.83 -22.05 3.16
N LEU A 286 -8.03 -21.43 1.99
CA LEU A 286 -9.34 -21.33 1.35
C LEU A 286 -9.87 -22.71 0.91
N MET A 287 -9.00 -23.59 0.40
CA MET A 287 -9.38 -24.96 0.06
C MET A 287 -9.85 -25.74 1.31
N ILE A 288 -9.17 -25.59 2.45
CA ILE A 288 -9.60 -26.22 3.72
C ILE A 288 -10.93 -25.62 4.17
N SER A 289 -11.10 -24.30 4.08
CA SER A 289 -12.33 -23.63 4.52
C SER A 289 -13.55 -24.03 3.67
N ALA A 290 -13.36 -24.33 2.37
CA ALA A 290 -14.42 -24.84 1.49
C ALA A 290 -15.01 -26.19 1.97
N THR A 291 -14.31 -26.92 2.84
CA THR A 291 -14.83 -28.16 3.46
C THR A 291 -16.08 -27.88 4.31
N PHE A 292 -16.16 -26.73 4.98
CA PHE A 292 -17.34 -26.34 5.76
C PHE A 292 -18.58 -26.17 4.87
N THR A 293 -18.41 -25.51 3.72
CA THR A 293 -19.48 -25.36 2.71
C THR A 293 -19.95 -26.72 2.20
N SER A 294 -19.01 -27.62 1.89
CA SER A 294 -19.30 -28.99 1.48
C SER A 294 -20.06 -29.79 2.55
N MET A 295 -19.67 -29.66 3.84
CA MET A 295 -20.37 -30.32 4.96
C MET A 295 -21.83 -29.84 5.09
N ILE A 296 -22.08 -28.54 4.93
CA ILE A 296 -23.43 -27.97 4.95
C ILE A 296 -24.25 -28.59 3.83
N ILE A 297 -23.76 -28.61 2.61
CA ILE A 297 -24.46 -29.19 1.45
C ILE A 297 -24.81 -30.66 1.72
N THR A 298 -23.82 -31.46 2.13
CA THR A 298 -23.99 -32.89 2.38
C THR A 298 -25.02 -33.17 3.48
N ASN A 299 -25.06 -32.38 4.56
CA ASN A 299 -26.03 -32.55 5.63
C ASN A 299 -27.48 -32.26 5.21
N PHE A 300 -27.71 -31.31 4.29
CA PHE A 300 -29.01 -30.88 3.86
C PHE A 300 -29.46 -31.55 2.57
N GLU A 301 -28.56 -32.09 1.74
CA GLU A 301 -28.86 -32.64 0.43
C GLU A 301 -29.99 -33.72 0.46
N GLY A 302 -29.87 -34.67 1.42
CA GLY A 302 -30.88 -35.71 1.58
C GLY A 302 -32.28 -35.18 1.86
N SER A 303 -32.38 -34.19 2.75
CA SER A 303 -33.65 -33.54 3.12
C SER A 303 -34.23 -32.73 1.96
N ILE A 304 -33.39 -32.02 1.23
CA ILE A 304 -33.80 -31.20 0.08
C ILE A 304 -34.26 -32.09 -1.09
N ARG A 305 -33.51 -33.15 -1.39
CA ARG A 305 -33.88 -34.10 -2.46
C ARG A 305 -35.23 -34.80 -2.22
N ALA A 306 -35.60 -34.98 -0.95
CA ALA A 306 -36.91 -35.54 -0.60
C ALA A 306 -38.08 -34.59 -0.85
N LEU A 307 -37.83 -33.29 -1.02
CA LEU A 307 -38.84 -32.28 -1.30
C LEU A 307 -39.25 -32.31 -2.79
N ALA A 308 -40.49 -31.95 -3.07
CA ALA A 308 -40.98 -31.79 -4.44
C ALA A 308 -40.22 -30.67 -5.17
N GLY A 309 -39.47 -31.02 -6.22
CA GLY A 309 -38.58 -30.10 -6.93
C GLY A 309 -37.22 -29.86 -6.28
N GLY A 310 -36.84 -30.62 -5.26
CA GLY A 310 -35.59 -30.48 -4.53
C GLY A 310 -34.32 -30.62 -5.39
N ALA A 311 -34.32 -31.48 -6.40
CA ALA A 311 -33.22 -31.62 -7.34
C ALA A 311 -32.91 -30.33 -8.11
N VAL A 312 -33.99 -29.59 -8.47
CA VAL A 312 -33.85 -28.29 -9.17
C VAL A 312 -33.26 -27.21 -8.25
N LEU A 313 -33.63 -27.24 -6.96
CA LEU A 313 -33.08 -26.28 -5.98
C LEU A 313 -31.58 -26.42 -5.87
N ILE A 314 -31.02 -27.64 -5.87
CA ILE A 314 -29.55 -27.83 -5.80
C ILE A 314 -28.82 -27.16 -6.96
N ALA A 315 -29.41 -27.12 -8.16
CA ALA A 315 -28.84 -26.50 -9.34
C ALA A 315 -28.67 -24.95 -9.21
N PHE A 316 -29.40 -24.31 -8.30
CA PHE A 316 -29.30 -22.87 -8.06
C PHE A 316 -28.27 -22.47 -6.98
N ILE A 317 -27.68 -23.44 -6.29
CA ILE A 317 -26.63 -23.18 -5.26
C ILE A 317 -25.51 -22.29 -5.80
N PRO A 318 -24.87 -22.61 -6.97
CA PRO A 318 -23.76 -21.78 -7.46
C PRO A 318 -24.16 -20.32 -7.72
N MET A 319 -25.36 -20.07 -8.25
CA MET A 319 -25.84 -18.71 -8.47
C MET A 319 -26.02 -17.93 -7.17
N LEU A 320 -26.55 -18.58 -6.13
CA LEU A 320 -26.79 -17.93 -4.83
C LEU A 320 -25.48 -17.61 -4.09
N THR A 321 -24.53 -18.55 -4.08
CA THR A 321 -23.23 -18.38 -3.45
C THR A 321 -22.42 -17.31 -4.19
N ASP A 322 -22.30 -17.40 -5.51
CA ASP A 322 -21.56 -16.42 -6.32
C ASP A 322 -22.11 -14.99 -6.13
N THR A 323 -23.44 -14.81 -6.23
CA THR A 323 -24.07 -13.50 -6.05
C THR A 323 -23.90 -12.99 -4.61
N GLY A 324 -24.01 -13.86 -3.62
CA GLY A 324 -23.77 -13.53 -2.21
C GLY A 324 -22.33 -13.11 -1.98
N GLY A 325 -21.37 -13.91 -2.42
CA GLY A 325 -19.94 -13.63 -2.32
C GLY A 325 -19.56 -12.28 -2.93
N ASN A 326 -20.01 -12.04 -4.17
CA ASN A 326 -19.78 -10.78 -4.87
C ASN A 326 -20.40 -9.57 -4.13
N ALA A 327 -21.62 -9.71 -3.60
CA ALA A 327 -22.27 -8.64 -2.84
C ALA A 327 -21.52 -8.32 -1.53
N GLY A 328 -21.01 -9.33 -0.85
CA GLY A 328 -20.22 -9.18 0.37
C GLY A 328 -18.86 -8.51 0.10
N SER A 329 -18.17 -8.96 -0.95
CA SER A 329 -16.90 -8.40 -1.39
C SER A 329 -16.99 -6.91 -1.74
N GLN A 330 -18.05 -6.50 -2.46
CA GLN A 330 -18.30 -5.09 -2.77
C GLN A 330 -18.48 -4.22 -1.51
N ALA A 331 -19.16 -4.73 -0.49
CA ALA A 331 -19.34 -4.01 0.76
C ALA A 331 -18.00 -3.91 1.52
N SER A 332 -17.25 -5.01 1.58
CA SER A 332 -15.96 -5.07 2.26
C SER A 332 -14.95 -4.11 1.66
N VAL A 333 -14.71 -4.16 0.36
CA VAL A 333 -13.76 -3.27 -0.33
C VAL A 333 -14.11 -1.80 -0.08
N SER A 334 -15.40 -1.45 -0.08
CA SER A 334 -15.84 -0.08 0.19
C SER A 334 -15.54 0.35 1.63
N VAL A 335 -15.69 -0.56 2.60
CA VAL A 335 -15.42 -0.28 4.01
C VAL A 335 -13.92 -0.25 4.30
N ILE A 336 -13.14 -1.19 3.74
CA ILE A 336 -11.67 -1.23 3.86
C ILE A 336 -11.09 0.08 3.34
N ARG A 337 -11.46 0.47 2.11
CA ARG A 337 -11.03 1.76 1.55
C ARG A 337 -11.40 2.95 2.43
N GLY A 338 -12.63 2.98 2.96
CA GLY A 338 -13.06 4.06 3.85
C GLY A 338 -12.30 4.10 5.17
N LEU A 339 -11.83 2.93 5.66
CA LEU A 339 -10.99 2.83 6.86
C LEU A 339 -9.54 3.26 6.57
N ALA A 340 -8.99 2.92 5.41
CA ALA A 340 -7.66 3.31 4.96
C ALA A 340 -7.58 4.82 4.73
N LEU A 341 -8.57 5.42 4.07
CA LEU A 341 -8.61 6.87 3.81
C LEU A 341 -9.03 7.72 5.04
N GLY A 342 -9.37 7.08 6.17
CA GLY A 342 -9.87 7.81 7.35
C GLY A 342 -11.29 8.37 7.21
N ASP A 343 -12.03 8.04 6.13
CA ASP A 343 -13.43 8.44 5.92
C ASP A 343 -14.39 7.72 6.89
N ILE A 344 -13.99 6.54 7.38
CA ILE A 344 -14.74 5.70 8.31
C ILE A 344 -13.91 5.48 9.56
N GLU A 345 -14.47 5.81 10.71
CA GLU A 345 -13.90 5.48 12.01
C GLU A 345 -14.66 4.31 12.67
N LEU A 346 -14.04 3.64 13.65
CA LEU A 346 -14.70 2.55 14.39
C LEU A 346 -16.00 2.98 15.08
N ARG A 347 -16.13 4.25 15.46
CA ARG A 347 -17.36 4.81 16.03
C ARG A 347 -18.52 4.89 15.04
N ASP A 348 -18.24 4.88 13.75
CA ASP A 348 -19.24 4.98 12.68
C ASP A 348 -19.88 3.64 12.30
N TRP A 349 -19.52 2.53 12.98
CA TRP A 349 -19.95 1.17 12.64
C TRP A 349 -21.47 1.05 12.41
N PHE A 350 -22.31 1.72 13.21
CA PHE A 350 -23.76 1.67 13.06
C PHE A 350 -24.24 2.44 11.82
N ARG A 351 -23.61 3.57 11.49
CA ARG A 351 -23.91 4.34 10.28
C ARG A 351 -23.57 3.55 9.03
N VAL A 352 -22.41 2.89 9.02
CA VAL A 352 -21.95 2.04 7.93
C VAL A 352 -22.91 0.85 7.76
N LEU A 353 -23.20 0.14 8.85
CA LEU A 353 -24.13 -0.99 8.83
C LEU A 353 -25.52 -0.58 8.32
N TRP A 354 -26.07 0.53 8.81
CA TRP A 354 -27.39 1.01 8.38
C TRP A 354 -27.40 1.45 6.91
N LYS A 355 -26.31 2.01 6.42
CA LYS A 355 -26.15 2.34 5.00
C LYS A 355 -26.13 1.06 4.17
N GLU A 356 -25.33 0.07 4.54
CA GLU A 356 -25.20 -1.18 3.78
C GLU A 356 -26.48 -2.02 3.82
N ILE A 357 -27.27 -2.04 4.90
CA ILE A 357 -28.58 -2.70 4.94
C ILE A 357 -29.55 -2.07 3.92
N ARG A 358 -29.57 -0.74 3.80
CA ARG A 358 -30.43 -0.06 2.81
C ARG A 358 -29.98 -0.37 1.37
N VAL A 359 -28.68 -0.35 1.13
CA VAL A 359 -28.12 -0.72 -0.18
C VAL A 359 -28.43 -2.19 -0.48
N ALA A 360 -28.27 -3.09 0.48
CA ALA A 360 -28.60 -4.51 0.36
C ALA A 360 -30.08 -4.73 0.03
N ALA A 361 -30.98 -4.00 0.67
CA ALA A 361 -32.42 -4.10 0.38
C ALA A 361 -32.74 -3.69 -1.07
N ILE A 362 -32.20 -2.58 -1.55
CA ILE A 362 -32.39 -2.10 -2.92
C ILE A 362 -31.79 -3.10 -3.92
N CYS A 363 -30.54 -3.48 -3.74
CA CYS A 363 -29.85 -4.44 -4.61
C CYS A 363 -30.56 -5.80 -4.60
N GLY A 364 -30.90 -6.30 -3.41
CA GLY A 364 -31.52 -7.60 -3.25
C GLY A 364 -32.92 -7.66 -3.88
N ILE A 365 -33.75 -6.63 -3.71
CA ILE A 365 -35.07 -6.55 -4.36
C ILE A 365 -34.92 -6.49 -5.88
N THR A 366 -33.99 -5.69 -6.38
CA THR A 366 -33.74 -5.57 -7.82
C THR A 366 -33.29 -6.90 -8.41
N LEU A 367 -32.25 -7.52 -7.79
CA LEU A 367 -31.72 -8.81 -8.24
C LEU A 367 -32.78 -9.92 -8.15
N ALA A 368 -33.55 -10.00 -7.05
CA ALA A 368 -34.60 -10.97 -6.89
C ALA A 368 -35.70 -10.80 -7.96
N SER A 369 -36.11 -9.56 -8.27
CA SER A 369 -37.11 -9.27 -9.29
C SER A 369 -36.62 -9.65 -10.69
N CYS A 370 -35.40 -9.23 -11.05
CA CYS A 370 -34.81 -9.60 -12.33
C CYS A 370 -34.60 -11.10 -12.46
N ASN A 371 -34.14 -11.78 -11.40
CA ASN A 371 -33.96 -13.22 -11.40
C ASN A 371 -35.31 -13.97 -11.51
N PHE A 372 -36.37 -13.49 -10.87
CA PHE A 372 -37.70 -14.10 -10.99
C PHE A 372 -38.17 -14.07 -12.44
N VAL A 373 -38.03 -12.94 -13.11
CA VAL A 373 -38.35 -12.80 -14.54
C VAL A 373 -37.48 -13.73 -15.38
N LYS A 374 -36.17 -13.77 -15.12
CA LYS A 374 -35.20 -14.65 -15.80
C LYS A 374 -35.57 -16.12 -15.65
N LEU A 375 -35.90 -16.57 -14.44
CA LEU A 375 -36.28 -17.96 -14.18
C LEU A 375 -37.55 -18.38 -14.92
N LEU A 376 -38.55 -17.51 -15.01
CA LEU A 376 -39.79 -17.81 -15.72
C LEU A 376 -39.64 -17.71 -17.25
N LEU A 377 -38.96 -16.68 -17.76
CA LEU A 377 -38.84 -16.48 -19.21
C LEU A 377 -37.73 -17.32 -19.83
N ILE A 378 -36.53 -17.32 -19.22
CA ILE A 378 -35.39 -18.01 -19.80
C ILE A 378 -35.38 -19.48 -19.40
N ASP A 379 -35.34 -19.79 -18.09
CA ASP A 379 -35.18 -21.17 -17.65
C ASP A 379 -36.45 -22.01 -17.99
N ARG A 380 -37.65 -21.52 -17.64
CA ARG A 380 -38.87 -22.27 -17.83
C ARG A 380 -39.39 -22.25 -19.29
N MET A 381 -39.43 -21.07 -19.95
CA MET A 381 -40.02 -20.96 -21.29
C MET A 381 -39.03 -21.23 -22.41
N LEU A 382 -37.85 -20.59 -22.39
CA LEU A 382 -36.83 -20.68 -23.45
C LEU A 382 -36.09 -22.02 -23.40
N LEU A 383 -35.56 -22.39 -22.21
CA LEU A 383 -34.83 -23.65 -21.98
C LEU A 383 -35.78 -24.84 -21.74
N ARG A 384 -37.08 -24.60 -21.66
CA ARG A 384 -38.14 -25.63 -21.44
C ARG A 384 -37.91 -26.46 -20.17
N ASN A 385 -37.31 -25.87 -19.13
CA ASN A 385 -37.15 -26.52 -17.83
C ASN A 385 -38.42 -26.34 -17.00
N TYR A 386 -39.41 -27.20 -17.23
CA TYR A 386 -40.73 -27.13 -16.58
C TYR A 386 -40.68 -27.45 -15.08
N ASP A 387 -39.58 -28.04 -14.59
CA ASP A 387 -39.36 -28.31 -13.17
C ASP A 387 -39.14 -27.01 -12.37
N VAL A 388 -38.78 -25.91 -13.04
CA VAL A 388 -38.75 -24.57 -12.44
C VAL A 388 -40.16 -24.04 -12.32
N THR A 389 -40.84 -24.40 -11.23
CA THR A 389 -42.19 -23.90 -10.92
C THR A 389 -42.12 -22.45 -10.39
N PRO A 390 -43.23 -21.67 -10.47
CA PRO A 390 -43.27 -20.33 -9.87
C PRO A 390 -42.92 -20.31 -8.36
N LEU A 391 -43.28 -21.40 -7.64
CA LEU A 391 -42.94 -21.56 -6.22
C LEU A 391 -41.43 -21.73 -6.00
N ILE A 392 -40.78 -22.56 -6.81
CA ILE A 392 -39.31 -22.72 -6.77
C ILE A 392 -38.64 -21.41 -7.13
N ALA A 393 -39.10 -20.70 -8.16
CA ALA A 393 -38.60 -19.38 -8.52
C ALA A 393 -38.74 -18.39 -7.36
N LEU A 394 -39.84 -18.41 -6.63
CA LEU A 394 -40.07 -17.55 -5.46
C LEU A 394 -39.08 -17.90 -4.32
N ILE A 395 -38.87 -19.18 -4.02
CA ILE A 395 -37.91 -19.63 -3.00
C ILE A 395 -36.48 -19.13 -3.32
N VAL A 396 -36.06 -19.35 -4.56
CA VAL A 396 -34.74 -18.92 -5.03
C VAL A 396 -34.59 -17.41 -4.92
N CYS A 397 -35.60 -16.63 -5.28
CA CYS A 397 -35.58 -15.17 -5.22
C CYS A 397 -35.60 -14.63 -3.77
N LEU A 398 -36.39 -15.24 -2.88
CA LEU A 398 -36.40 -14.89 -1.45
C LEU A 398 -35.04 -15.19 -0.81
N THR A 399 -34.45 -16.34 -1.16
CA THR A 399 -33.11 -16.68 -0.70
C THR A 399 -32.05 -15.72 -1.24
N LEU A 400 -32.12 -15.34 -2.51
CA LEU A 400 -31.21 -14.36 -3.12
C LEU A 400 -31.25 -13.02 -2.36
N LEU A 401 -32.47 -12.55 -2.03
CA LEU A 401 -32.63 -11.34 -1.20
C LEU A 401 -31.96 -11.51 0.18
N ALA A 402 -32.22 -12.64 0.86
CA ALA A 402 -31.65 -12.93 2.16
C ALA A 402 -30.12 -13.06 2.08
N ALA A 403 -29.59 -13.76 1.05
CA ALA A 403 -28.15 -13.91 0.82
C ALA A 403 -27.45 -12.57 0.62
N VAL A 404 -28.00 -11.67 -0.19
CA VAL A 404 -27.45 -10.32 -0.41
C VAL A 404 -27.47 -9.48 0.88
N LEU A 405 -28.54 -9.58 1.68
CA LEU A 405 -28.60 -8.90 2.98
C LEU A 405 -27.53 -9.41 3.94
N ILE A 406 -27.43 -10.72 4.11
CA ILE A 406 -26.41 -11.37 4.96
C ILE A 406 -25.00 -10.98 4.48
N ALA A 407 -24.78 -11.10 3.18
CA ALA A 407 -23.48 -10.82 2.57
C ALA A 407 -22.99 -9.40 2.84
N LYS A 408 -23.85 -8.40 2.64
CA LYS A 408 -23.46 -7.00 2.88
C LYS A 408 -23.28 -6.68 4.37
N ILE A 409 -24.07 -7.30 5.26
CA ILE A 409 -23.87 -7.18 6.71
C ILE A 409 -22.50 -7.76 7.12
N VAL A 410 -22.20 -8.98 6.68
CA VAL A 410 -20.92 -9.64 6.96
C VAL A 410 -19.77 -8.85 6.36
N GLY A 411 -19.89 -8.46 5.07
CA GLY A 411 -18.87 -7.71 4.34
C GLY A 411 -18.53 -6.36 4.97
N CYS A 412 -19.48 -5.66 5.59
CA CYS A 412 -19.17 -4.40 6.25
C CYS A 412 -18.69 -4.57 7.70
N LEU A 413 -19.15 -5.60 8.43
CA LEU A 413 -18.79 -5.78 9.83
C LEU A 413 -17.42 -6.45 10.03
N LEU A 414 -17.02 -7.36 9.16
CA LEU A 414 -15.75 -8.08 9.30
C LEU A 414 -14.51 -7.17 9.27
N PRO A 415 -14.36 -6.23 8.32
CA PRO A 415 -13.22 -5.29 8.32
C PRO A 415 -13.20 -4.39 9.56
N LEU A 416 -14.38 -3.91 10.00
CA LEU A 416 -14.48 -3.10 11.23
C LEU A 416 -14.10 -3.90 12.47
N LEU A 417 -14.48 -5.18 12.53
CA LEU A 417 -14.09 -6.08 13.61
C LEU A 417 -12.59 -6.37 13.60
N ALA A 418 -12.00 -6.59 12.42
CA ALA A 418 -10.57 -6.79 12.26
C ALA A 418 -9.79 -5.59 12.81
N LYS A 419 -10.12 -4.37 12.38
CA LYS A 419 -9.49 -3.13 12.88
C LYS A 419 -9.66 -2.98 14.40
N ARG A 420 -10.83 -3.33 14.94
CA ARG A 420 -11.06 -3.28 16.40
C ARG A 420 -10.19 -4.26 17.18
N LEU A 421 -9.86 -5.40 16.59
CA LEU A 421 -9.02 -6.44 17.20
C LEU A 421 -7.52 -6.21 16.95
N GLY A 422 -7.15 -5.14 16.21
CA GLY A 422 -5.77 -4.84 15.87
C GLY A 422 -5.23 -5.64 14.68
N PHE A 423 -6.13 -6.25 13.88
CA PHE A 423 -5.75 -6.89 12.61
C PHE A 423 -5.96 -5.92 11.45
N ASP A 424 -5.16 -6.10 10.41
CA ASP A 424 -5.34 -5.37 9.16
C ASP A 424 -6.69 -5.72 8.52
N PRO A 425 -7.54 -4.70 8.24
CA PRO A 425 -8.83 -4.91 7.59
C PRO A 425 -8.73 -5.51 6.18
N ALA A 426 -7.65 -5.27 5.44
CA ALA A 426 -7.45 -5.76 4.08
C ALA A 426 -7.38 -7.30 4.02
N VAL A 427 -6.84 -7.94 5.05
CA VAL A 427 -6.81 -9.40 5.18
C VAL A 427 -8.21 -10.01 5.25
N MET A 428 -9.22 -9.28 5.76
CA MET A 428 -10.63 -9.70 5.81
C MET A 428 -11.38 -9.43 4.51
N ALA A 429 -10.69 -9.44 3.37
CA ALA A 429 -11.27 -9.11 2.09
C ALA A 429 -11.91 -10.31 1.36
N SER A 430 -12.05 -10.17 0.07
CA SER A 430 -12.96 -10.94 -0.80
C SER A 430 -12.98 -12.46 -0.56
N PRO A 431 -11.87 -13.21 -0.58
CA PRO A 431 -11.94 -14.67 -0.50
C PRO A 431 -12.38 -15.21 0.87
N PHE A 432 -12.04 -14.49 1.95
CA PHE A 432 -12.44 -14.89 3.30
C PHE A 432 -13.94 -14.62 3.52
N ILE A 433 -14.40 -13.48 3.06
CA ILE A 433 -15.82 -13.10 3.11
C ILE A 433 -16.68 -14.05 2.28
N THR A 434 -16.25 -14.39 1.06
CA THR A 434 -17.02 -15.32 0.21
C THR A 434 -17.27 -16.64 0.91
N THR A 435 -16.25 -17.22 1.56
CA THR A 435 -16.39 -18.49 2.29
C THR A 435 -17.41 -18.41 3.42
N ILE A 436 -17.41 -17.33 4.22
CA ILE A 436 -18.35 -17.13 5.31
C ILE A 436 -19.77 -16.90 4.75
N VAL A 437 -19.87 -16.05 3.74
CA VAL A 437 -21.15 -15.72 3.09
C VAL A 437 -21.75 -16.95 2.44
N ASP A 438 -20.97 -17.79 1.76
CA ASP A 438 -21.43 -19.03 1.15
C ASP A 438 -22.07 -19.95 2.17
N ALA A 439 -21.39 -20.16 3.30
CA ALA A 439 -21.93 -20.99 4.39
C ALA A 439 -23.26 -20.43 4.92
N LEU A 440 -23.34 -19.12 5.18
CA LEU A 440 -24.54 -18.48 5.72
C LEU A 440 -25.69 -18.42 4.68
N ALA A 441 -25.36 -18.15 3.41
CA ALA A 441 -26.34 -18.15 2.32
C ALA A 441 -26.93 -19.54 2.09
N LEU A 442 -26.12 -20.60 2.17
CA LEU A 442 -26.59 -21.99 2.08
C LEU A 442 -27.51 -22.36 3.25
N LEU A 443 -27.14 -22.00 4.47
CA LEU A 443 -28.00 -22.22 5.63
C LEU A 443 -29.36 -21.51 5.48
N ALA A 444 -29.34 -20.25 5.03
CA ALA A 444 -30.56 -19.51 4.73
C ALA A 444 -31.35 -20.19 3.61
N TYR A 445 -30.70 -20.65 2.53
CA TYR A 445 -31.34 -21.32 1.41
C TYR A 445 -32.05 -22.60 1.83
N PHE A 446 -31.34 -23.46 2.52
CA PHE A 446 -31.92 -24.72 2.97
C PHE A 446 -33.02 -24.48 4.01
N GLY A 447 -32.85 -23.51 4.91
CA GLY A 447 -33.86 -23.13 5.89
C GLY A 447 -35.14 -22.62 5.22
N ILE A 448 -35.03 -21.69 4.27
CA ILE A 448 -36.23 -21.17 3.52
C ILE A 448 -36.89 -22.26 2.69
N SER A 449 -36.10 -23.11 2.02
CA SER A 449 -36.59 -24.20 1.22
C SER A 449 -37.43 -25.21 2.04
N LEU A 450 -36.89 -25.59 3.20
CA LEU A 450 -37.58 -26.50 4.13
C LEU A 450 -38.85 -25.86 4.70
N LEU A 451 -38.81 -24.59 5.13
CA LEU A 451 -39.95 -23.87 5.69
C LEU A 451 -41.11 -23.73 4.69
N VAL A 452 -40.81 -23.50 3.40
CA VAL A 452 -41.85 -23.26 2.38
C VAL A 452 -42.38 -24.56 1.80
N LEU A 453 -41.54 -25.59 1.60
CA LEU A 453 -41.92 -26.83 0.95
C LEU A 453 -42.37 -27.92 1.91
N SER A 454 -41.92 -27.95 3.17
CA SER A 454 -42.31 -28.97 4.15
C SER A 454 -43.82 -29.00 4.46
N PRO A 455 -44.56 -27.87 4.50
CA PRO A 455 -46.03 -27.92 4.72
C PRO A 455 -46.81 -28.45 3.56
N ILE A 456 -46.20 -28.69 2.39
CA ILE A 456 -46.87 -29.09 1.15
C ILE A 456 -46.79 -30.63 0.95
N ILE A 457 -46.02 -31.31 1.77
CA ILE A 457 -45.92 -32.76 1.85
C ILE A 457 -46.85 -33.28 2.94
#